data_529397a1b8b9ef15cabbf2d3790ded5a
#
_entry.id   529397a1b8b9ef15cabbf2d3790ded5a
#
_cell.length_a   1.000
_cell.length_b   1.000
_cell.length_c   1.000
_cell.angle_alpha   90.00
_cell.angle_beta   90.00
_cell.angle_gamma   90.00
#
_symmetry.space_group_name_H-M   'P 1'
#
loop_
_entity.id
_entity.type
_entity.pdbx_description
1 polymer ?
#
loop_
_entity_poly.entity_id
_entity_poly.type
_entity_poly.pdbx_seq_one_letter_code
_entity_poly.pdbx_strand_id
1 'polypeptide(L)'
;RDRETGCELKILPGMYQLVNGEVNVSKLRPVNIDDLLGREEISVNMEEILNYVSGKTILVTGGGGSIGSELCRQIASHTPGKLIIFDIYENNAYDIQQELNMKYPELNLIVLIGSVRDYNRIEKIFAAHKPDIIYHAAAHKHVPLMESSPNEAIKNNVLGTYNLVLAADRWKVKKSVSYTHLTLPT
;
A
#
# COMPACT_ATOMS: atom_id res chain seq x y z
N ARG A 1 21.78 15.63 -19.28
CA ARG A 1 22.52 16.70 -20.02
C ARG A 1 21.79 18.07 -19.99
N ASP A 2 20.48 18.12 -19.77
CA ASP A 2 19.70 19.37 -19.91
C ASP A 2 19.61 20.21 -18.62
N ARG A 3 20.11 19.72 -17.49
CA ARG A 3 20.14 20.47 -16.21
C ARG A 3 21.13 21.64 -16.17
N GLU A 4 22.06 21.69 -17.12
CA GLU A 4 23.13 22.72 -17.16
C GLU A 4 22.74 23.96 -17.96
N THR A 5 21.64 23.97 -18.68
CA THR A 5 21.26 25.05 -19.61
C THR A 5 20.36 26.13 -19.00
N GLY A 6 19.80 25.90 -17.80
CA GLY A 6 18.84 26.83 -17.19
C GLY A 6 17.49 26.94 -17.93
N CYS A 7 17.24 26.07 -18.91
CA CYS A 7 16.00 26.06 -19.68
C CYS A 7 14.91 25.23 -18.96
N GLU A 8 13.65 25.67 -19.05
CA GLU A 8 12.52 24.92 -18.56
C GLU A 8 12.21 23.74 -19.50
N LEU A 9 12.30 22.52 -18.98
CA LEU A 9 12.00 21.32 -19.76
C LEU A 9 10.49 21.10 -19.80
N LYS A 10 9.91 21.00 -21.00
CA LYS A 10 8.50 20.71 -21.24
C LYS A 10 8.33 19.46 -22.08
N ILE A 11 7.30 18.67 -21.78
CA ILE A 11 6.99 17.47 -22.55
C ILE A 11 5.92 17.77 -23.60
N LEU A 12 6.11 17.18 -24.80
CA LEU A 12 5.09 17.14 -25.84
C LEU A 12 4.13 15.98 -25.57
N PRO A 13 2.82 16.16 -25.78
CA PRO A 13 1.87 15.05 -25.80
C PRO A 13 2.29 13.98 -26.80
N GLY A 14 1.87 12.72 -26.58
CA GLY A 14 2.27 11.61 -27.41
C GLY A 14 1.97 11.82 -28.90
N MET A 15 2.76 11.19 -29.79
CA MET A 15 2.67 11.32 -31.25
C MET A 15 1.25 11.10 -31.80
N TYR A 16 0.42 10.30 -31.14
CA TYR A 16 -0.96 10.03 -31.53
C TYR A 16 -1.86 11.28 -31.43
N GLN A 17 -1.62 12.13 -30.44
CA GLN A 17 -2.34 13.38 -30.24
C GLN A 17 -1.86 14.50 -31.19
N LEU A 18 -0.61 14.39 -31.66
CA LEU A 18 -0.05 15.26 -32.71
C LEU A 18 -0.70 15.01 -34.09
N VAL A 19 -0.99 13.75 -34.42
CA VAL A 19 -1.57 13.34 -35.68
C VAL A 19 -3.05 13.76 -35.81
N ASN A 20 -3.78 13.83 -34.71
CA ASN A 20 -5.19 14.21 -34.65
C ASN A 20 -5.44 15.72 -34.60
N GLY A 21 -4.42 16.57 -34.71
CA GLY A 21 -4.58 18.03 -34.70
C GLY A 21 -4.97 18.66 -33.37
N GLU A 22 -4.90 17.90 -32.29
CA GLU A 22 -5.33 18.35 -30.95
C GLU A 22 -4.25 19.09 -30.13
N VAL A 23 -3.06 19.29 -30.71
CA VAL A 23 -1.94 19.88 -30.00
C VAL A 23 -1.83 21.38 -30.26
N ASN A 24 -2.11 22.16 -29.22
CA ASN A 24 -1.80 23.58 -29.16
C ASN A 24 -0.58 23.82 -28.23
N VAL A 25 0.23 24.84 -28.53
CA VAL A 25 1.42 25.23 -27.71
C VAL A 25 1.04 25.45 -26.23
N SER A 26 -0.23 25.79 -25.96
CA SER A 26 -0.77 25.94 -24.60
C SER A 26 -0.88 24.63 -23.80
N LYS A 27 -0.72 23.46 -24.44
CA LYS A 27 -0.75 22.13 -23.80
C LYS A 27 0.63 21.62 -23.41
N LEU A 28 1.70 22.39 -23.62
CA LEU A 28 3.03 22.08 -23.13
C LEU A 28 3.06 22.21 -21.61
N ARG A 29 3.33 21.12 -20.90
CA ARG A 29 3.44 21.10 -19.45
C ARG A 29 4.87 20.76 -18.98
N PRO A 30 5.27 21.16 -17.77
CA PRO A 30 6.54 20.71 -17.19
C PRO A 30 6.61 19.18 -17.17
N VAL A 31 7.81 18.64 -17.32
CA VAL A 31 8.07 17.20 -17.22
C VAL A 31 7.87 16.75 -15.79
N ASN A 32 6.96 15.81 -15.56
CA ASN A 32 6.79 15.15 -14.28
C ASN A 32 7.62 13.87 -14.23
N ILE A 33 7.95 13.38 -13.01
CA ILE A 33 8.72 12.14 -12.84
C ILE A 33 7.97 10.95 -13.46
N ASP A 34 6.64 10.96 -13.42
CA ASP A 34 5.78 9.93 -13.99
C ASP A 34 5.91 9.82 -15.52
N ASP A 35 6.18 10.92 -16.21
CA ASP A 35 6.41 10.95 -17.66
C ASP A 35 7.69 10.17 -18.06
N LEU A 36 8.67 10.12 -17.16
CA LEU A 36 9.92 9.40 -17.37
C LEU A 36 9.76 7.88 -17.18
N LEU A 37 8.73 7.46 -16.48
CA LEU A 37 8.45 6.05 -16.19
C LEU A 37 7.64 5.36 -17.30
N GLY A 38 7.11 6.10 -18.28
CA GLY A 38 6.35 5.57 -19.39
C GLY A 38 5.09 4.77 -19.01
N ARG A 39 4.55 5.01 -17.81
CA ARG A 39 3.32 4.39 -17.32
C ARG A 39 2.15 5.35 -17.48
N GLU A 40 1.08 4.88 -18.10
CA GLU A 40 -0.18 5.61 -18.09
C GLU A 40 -0.75 5.65 -16.66
N GLU A 41 -1.23 6.81 -16.21
CA GLU A 41 -1.96 6.92 -14.96
C GLU A 41 -3.21 6.04 -15.03
N ILE A 42 -3.31 5.09 -14.11
CA ILE A 42 -4.53 4.30 -13.95
C ILE A 42 -5.57 5.22 -13.32
N SER A 43 -6.56 5.65 -14.11
CA SER A 43 -7.72 6.35 -13.56
C SER A 43 -8.58 5.35 -12.79
N VAL A 44 -8.53 5.42 -11.47
CA VAL A 44 -9.33 4.56 -10.59
C VAL A 44 -10.60 5.30 -10.22
N ASN A 45 -11.75 4.62 -10.28
CA ASN A 45 -12.99 5.19 -9.79
C ASN A 45 -12.95 5.29 -8.25
N MET A 46 -12.60 6.47 -7.77
CA MET A 46 -12.43 6.74 -6.34
C MET A 46 -13.72 6.52 -5.55
N GLU A 47 -14.90 6.77 -6.13
CA GLU A 47 -16.19 6.57 -5.46
C GLU A 47 -16.46 5.09 -5.16
N GLU A 48 -16.09 4.18 -6.06
CA GLU A 48 -16.23 2.74 -5.83
C GLU A 48 -15.31 2.26 -4.69
N ILE A 49 -14.10 2.82 -4.63
CA ILE A 49 -13.15 2.51 -3.55
C ILE A 49 -13.66 3.07 -2.22
N LEU A 50 -14.18 4.29 -2.21
CA LEU A 50 -14.74 4.96 -1.04
C LEU A 50 -15.86 4.14 -0.39
N ASN A 51 -16.81 3.70 -1.20
CA ASN A 51 -17.93 2.87 -0.74
C ASN A 51 -17.48 1.50 -0.23
N TYR A 52 -16.32 1.04 -0.69
CA TYR A 52 -15.81 -0.29 -0.34
C TYR A 52 -15.19 -0.35 1.06
N VAL A 53 -14.51 0.69 1.52
CA VAL A 53 -13.82 0.72 2.83
C VAL A 53 -14.63 1.41 3.93
N SER A 54 -15.59 2.26 3.57
CA SER A 54 -16.41 3.01 4.52
C SER A 54 -17.18 2.10 5.48
N GLY A 55 -17.11 2.40 6.77
CA GLY A 55 -17.78 1.65 7.83
C GLY A 55 -17.23 0.23 8.09
N LYS A 56 -16.18 -0.23 7.37
CA LYS A 56 -15.63 -1.59 7.51
C LYS A 56 -14.50 -1.64 8.53
N THR A 57 -14.29 -2.83 9.09
CA THR A 57 -13.10 -3.16 9.87
C THR A 57 -11.99 -3.62 8.93
N ILE A 58 -10.91 -2.89 8.88
CA ILE A 58 -9.81 -3.11 7.95
C ILE A 58 -8.54 -3.44 8.72
N LEU A 59 -7.88 -4.53 8.31
CA LEU A 59 -6.57 -4.92 8.81
C LEU A 59 -5.49 -4.64 7.76
N VAL A 60 -4.49 -3.85 8.12
CA VAL A 60 -3.29 -3.62 7.29
C VAL A 60 -2.10 -4.27 7.99
N THR A 61 -1.51 -5.29 7.37
CA THR A 61 -0.27 -5.90 7.87
C THR A 61 0.93 -5.28 7.17
N GLY A 62 2.03 -5.06 7.91
CA GLY A 62 3.16 -4.27 7.41
C GLY A 62 2.80 -2.79 7.31
N GLY A 63 1.88 -2.32 8.18
CA GLY A 63 1.32 -0.97 8.12
C GLY A 63 2.30 0.15 8.45
N GLY A 64 3.44 -0.15 9.09
CA GLY A 64 4.54 0.79 9.28
C GLY A 64 5.50 0.89 8.08
N GLY A 65 5.43 -0.05 7.12
CA GLY A 65 6.24 -0.02 5.90
C GLY A 65 5.79 1.04 4.91
N SER A 66 6.60 1.29 3.85
CA SER A 66 6.32 2.33 2.84
C SER A 66 4.96 2.18 2.17
N ILE A 67 4.63 0.96 1.72
CA ILE A 67 3.32 0.65 1.08
C ILE A 67 2.21 0.63 2.12
N GLY A 68 2.44 -0.07 3.25
CA GLY A 68 1.43 -0.23 4.30
C GLY A 68 1.02 1.10 4.93
N SER A 69 1.96 2.01 5.19
CA SER A 69 1.65 3.33 5.76
C SER A 69 0.84 4.19 4.78
N GLU A 70 1.15 4.13 3.49
CA GLU A 70 0.36 4.84 2.48
C GLU A 70 -1.06 4.26 2.36
N LEU A 71 -1.20 2.93 2.36
CA LEU A 71 -2.53 2.31 2.44
C LEU A 71 -3.30 2.76 3.68
N CYS A 72 -2.65 2.85 4.85
CA CYS A 72 -3.28 3.33 6.07
C CYS A 72 -3.76 4.78 5.93
N ARG A 73 -2.98 5.68 5.30
CA ARG A 73 -3.38 7.08 5.03
C ARG A 73 -4.60 7.15 4.12
N GLN A 74 -4.57 6.41 3.02
CA GLN A 74 -5.68 6.35 2.06
C GLN A 74 -6.95 5.80 2.72
N ILE A 75 -6.85 4.69 3.44
CA ILE A 75 -7.98 4.09 4.14
C ILE A 75 -8.54 5.05 5.20
N ALA A 76 -7.69 5.71 5.99
CA ALA A 76 -8.10 6.63 7.04
C ALA A 76 -8.91 7.82 6.50
N SER A 77 -8.58 8.32 5.29
CA SER A 77 -9.31 9.42 4.65
C SER A 77 -10.74 9.03 4.21
N HIS A 78 -11.08 7.72 4.24
CA HIS A 78 -12.33 7.19 3.71
C HIS A 78 -13.26 6.62 4.79
N THR A 79 -13.17 7.17 6.00
CA THR A 79 -14.06 6.87 7.13
C THR A 79 -14.30 5.37 7.38
N PRO A 80 -13.25 4.55 7.57
CA PRO A 80 -13.43 3.16 7.94
C PRO A 80 -14.10 3.06 9.32
N GLY A 81 -14.87 2.01 9.56
CA GLY A 81 -15.43 1.75 10.88
C GLY A 81 -14.36 1.43 11.94
N LYS A 82 -13.27 0.80 11.50
CA LYS A 82 -12.08 0.52 12.32
C LYS A 82 -10.87 0.27 11.40
N LEU A 83 -9.73 0.87 11.71
CA LEU A 83 -8.45 0.60 11.08
C LEU A 83 -7.50 -0.08 12.06
N ILE A 84 -6.99 -1.26 11.69
CA ILE A 84 -6.06 -2.04 12.49
C ILE A 84 -4.73 -2.10 11.74
N ILE A 85 -3.69 -1.58 12.36
CA ILE A 85 -2.32 -1.67 11.88
C ILE A 85 -1.63 -2.83 12.61
N PHE A 86 -1.04 -3.76 11.87
CA PHE A 86 -0.27 -4.85 12.41
C PHE A 86 1.12 -4.88 11.79
N ASP A 87 2.12 -4.64 12.60
CA ASP A 87 3.51 -4.58 12.15
C ASP A 87 4.46 -5.25 13.16
N ILE A 88 5.60 -5.72 12.69
CA ILE A 88 6.65 -6.27 13.54
C ILE A 88 7.55 -5.15 14.10
N TYR A 89 7.64 -4.01 13.40
CA TYR A 89 8.54 -2.92 13.72
C TYR A 89 7.80 -1.78 14.43
N GLU A 90 8.00 -1.67 15.74
CA GLU A 90 7.22 -0.77 16.60
C GLU A 90 7.43 0.70 16.24
N ASN A 91 8.65 1.14 15.91
CA ASN A 91 8.92 2.55 15.66
C ASN A 91 8.08 3.07 14.48
N ASN A 92 8.12 2.38 13.34
CA ASN A 92 7.35 2.78 12.17
C ASN A 92 5.84 2.68 12.42
N ALA A 93 5.40 1.68 13.20
CA ALA A 93 4.00 1.55 13.59
C ALA A 93 3.56 2.70 14.50
N TYR A 94 4.43 3.15 15.40
CA TYR A 94 4.19 4.32 16.24
C TYR A 94 4.13 5.61 15.43
N ASP A 95 5.06 5.81 14.49
CA ASP A 95 5.10 7.02 13.66
C ASP A 95 3.79 7.21 12.88
N ILE A 96 3.32 6.16 12.19
CA ILE A 96 2.06 6.22 11.45
C ILE A 96 0.86 6.37 12.38
N GLN A 97 0.90 5.80 13.59
CA GLN A 97 -0.15 6.00 14.60
C GLN A 97 -0.27 7.47 15.00
N GLN A 98 0.86 8.13 15.31
CA GLN A 98 0.87 9.54 15.68
C GLN A 98 0.35 10.42 14.55
N GLU A 99 0.81 10.18 13.33
CA GLU A 99 0.35 10.91 12.15
C GLU A 99 -1.17 10.80 11.97
N LEU A 100 -1.71 9.57 12.02
CA LEU A 100 -3.13 9.33 11.81
C LEU A 100 -3.99 9.88 12.93
N ASN A 101 -3.56 9.78 14.19
CA ASN A 101 -4.27 10.35 15.33
C ASN A 101 -4.35 11.88 15.26
N MET A 102 -3.28 12.55 14.80
CA MET A 102 -3.30 14.01 14.61
C MET A 102 -4.22 14.43 13.47
N LYS A 103 -4.19 13.68 12.35
CA LYS A 103 -4.94 14.04 11.14
C LYS A 103 -6.41 13.62 11.19
N TYR A 104 -6.71 12.54 11.90
CA TYR A 104 -8.04 11.93 11.99
C TYR A 104 -8.37 11.57 13.46
N PRO A 105 -8.65 12.54 14.34
CA PRO A 105 -8.86 12.30 15.78
C PRO A 105 -10.02 11.34 16.10
N GLU A 106 -11.03 11.29 15.24
CA GLU A 106 -12.21 10.42 15.39
C GLU A 106 -12.02 9.01 14.83
N LEU A 107 -10.86 8.73 14.23
CA LEU A 107 -10.58 7.42 13.65
C LEU A 107 -10.47 6.35 14.74
N ASN A 108 -11.27 5.29 14.64
CA ASN A 108 -11.10 4.11 15.48
C ASN A 108 -9.86 3.32 15.04
N LEU A 109 -8.70 3.78 15.50
CA LEU A 109 -7.39 3.25 15.15
C LEU A 109 -6.87 2.31 16.22
N ILE A 110 -6.42 1.12 15.82
CA ILE A 110 -5.76 0.15 16.69
C ILE A 110 -4.41 -0.20 16.07
N VAL A 111 -3.35 -0.10 16.85
CA VAL A 111 -2.00 -0.51 16.44
C VAL A 111 -1.55 -1.71 17.26
N LEU A 112 -1.15 -2.78 16.60
CA LEU A 112 -0.76 -4.05 17.20
C LEU A 112 0.64 -4.43 16.70
N ILE A 113 1.50 -4.79 17.63
CA ILE A 113 2.84 -5.27 17.31
C ILE A 113 2.88 -6.79 17.29
N GLY A 114 3.51 -7.34 16.24
CA GLY A 114 3.70 -8.77 16.07
C GLY A 114 4.09 -9.16 14.64
N SER A 115 4.37 -10.45 14.44
CA SER A 115 4.80 -10.99 13.18
C SER A 115 3.69 -11.79 12.50
N VAL A 116 3.54 -11.65 11.18
CA VAL A 116 2.66 -12.52 10.36
C VAL A 116 3.08 -14.00 10.38
N ARG A 117 4.29 -14.29 10.85
CA ARG A 117 4.78 -15.66 11.05
C ARG A 117 4.16 -16.34 12.28
N ASP A 118 3.62 -15.56 13.22
CA ASP A 118 2.94 -16.06 14.42
C ASP A 118 1.45 -16.27 14.15
N TYR A 119 1.08 -17.50 13.78
CA TYR A 119 -0.31 -17.87 13.52
C TYR A 119 -1.21 -17.65 14.74
N ASN A 120 -0.74 -17.96 15.95
CA ASN A 120 -1.55 -17.78 17.16
C ASN A 120 -1.84 -16.30 17.43
N ARG A 121 -0.89 -15.41 17.13
CA ARG A 121 -1.10 -13.96 17.23
C ARG A 121 -2.13 -13.47 16.22
N ILE A 122 -2.05 -13.94 14.97
CA ILE A 122 -3.02 -13.66 13.92
C ILE A 122 -4.41 -14.12 14.34
N GLU A 123 -4.56 -15.36 14.78
CA GLU A 123 -5.85 -15.90 15.23
C GLU A 123 -6.49 -15.05 16.34
N LYS A 124 -5.70 -14.62 17.33
CA LYS A 124 -6.19 -13.72 18.40
C LYS A 124 -6.66 -12.37 17.85
N ILE A 125 -5.97 -11.82 16.86
CA ILE A 125 -6.37 -10.55 16.22
C ILE A 125 -7.69 -10.72 15.48
N PHE A 126 -7.84 -11.80 14.71
CA PHE A 126 -9.06 -12.07 13.96
C PHE A 126 -10.24 -12.37 14.89
N ALA A 127 -10.03 -13.12 15.96
CA ALA A 127 -11.06 -13.41 16.96
C ALA A 127 -11.57 -12.11 17.64
N ALA A 128 -10.64 -11.21 18.00
CA ALA A 128 -10.97 -9.98 18.71
C ALA A 128 -11.60 -8.91 17.81
N HIS A 129 -11.18 -8.82 16.57
CA HIS A 129 -11.50 -7.67 15.73
C HIS A 129 -12.36 -8.00 14.50
N LYS A 130 -12.39 -9.26 14.04
CA LYS A 130 -13.19 -9.75 12.90
C LYS A 130 -13.07 -8.83 11.68
N PRO A 131 -11.88 -8.70 11.07
CA PRO A 131 -11.69 -7.80 9.94
C PRO A 131 -12.57 -8.20 8.75
N ASP A 132 -13.18 -7.21 8.10
CA ASP A 132 -13.92 -7.40 6.85
C ASP A 132 -12.98 -7.49 5.65
N ILE A 133 -11.89 -6.71 5.70
CA ILE A 133 -10.93 -6.55 4.61
C ILE A 133 -9.52 -6.62 5.17
N ILE A 134 -8.64 -7.28 4.42
CA ILE A 134 -7.20 -7.37 4.73
C ILE A 134 -6.40 -6.78 3.58
N TYR A 135 -5.47 -5.88 3.92
CA TYR A 135 -4.39 -5.45 3.04
C TYR A 135 -3.07 -5.99 3.59
N HIS A 136 -2.46 -6.91 2.85
CA HIS A 136 -1.23 -7.58 3.29
C HIS A 136 -0.02 -6.99 2.57
N ALA A 137 0.75 -6.14 3.27
CA ALA A 137 1.97 -5.51 2.79
C ALA A 137 3.22 -5.90 3.61
N ALA A 138 3.12 -6.91 4.50
CA ALA A 138 4.21 -7.38 5.35
C ALA A 138 5.12 -8.35 4.60
N ALA A 139 5.98 -7.84 3.72
CA ALA A 139 6.92 -8.65 2.96
C ALA A 139 8.35 -8.13 3.05
N HIS A 140 9.32 -9.04 3.05
CA HIS A 140 10.71 -8.72 2.78
C HIS A 140 10.90 -8.54 1.27
N LYS A 141 11.23 -7.32 0.83
CA LYS A 141 11.27 -6.94 -0.60
C LYS A 141 12.67 -6.73 -1.18
N HIS A 142 13.68 -6.54 -0.32
CA HIS A 142 15.04 -6.25 -0.78
C HIS A 142 15.73 -7.53 -1.24
N VAL A 143 15.73 -7.77 -2.55
CA VAL A 143 16.26 -9.00 -3.18
C VAL A 143 17.69 -9.33 -2.74
N PRO A 144 18.68 -8.40 -2.76
CA PRO A 144 20.05 -8.73 -2.36
C PRO A 144 20.16 -9.26 -0.93
N LEU A 145 19.34 -8.75 0.00
CA LEU A 145 19.31 -9.23 1.39
C LEU A 145 18.65 -10.61 1.49
N MET A 146 17.65 -10.86 0.65
CA MET A 146 16.94 -12.15 0.65
C MET A 146 17.73 -13.26 -0.06
N GLU A 147 18.58 -12.92 -1.02
CA GLU A 147 19.54 -13.86 -1.60
C GLU A 147 20.54 -14.38 -0.56
N SER A 148 20.95 -13.49 0.36
CA SER A 148 21.82 -13.88 1.51
C SER A 148 21.04 -14.52 2.67
N SER A 149 19.73 -14.39 2.71
CA SER A 149 18.86 -14.87 3.80
C SER A 149 17.55 -15.50 3.28
N PRO A 150 17.61 -16.49 2.38
CA PRO A 150 16.42 -17.01 1.69
C PRO A 150 15.41 -17.64 2.64
N ASN A 151 15.86 -18.24 3.75
CA ASN A 151 14.97 -18.81 4.76
C ASN A 151 14.06 -17.77 5.41
N GLU A 152 14.54 -16.54 5.59
CA GLU A 152 13.73 -15.47 6.17
C GLU A 152 12.66 -14.97 5.16
N ALA A 153 12.99 -14.93 3.86
CA ALA A 153 12.03 -14.66 2.81
C ALA A 153 10.91 -15.72 2.80
N ILE A 154 11.25 -16.99 2.86
CA ILE A 154 10.27 -18.10 2.91
C ILE A 154 9.40 -18.00 4.16
N LYS A 155 9.99 -17.84 5.33
CA LYS A 155 9.24 -17.72 6.60
C LYS A 155 8.28 -16.53 6.60
N ASN A 156 8.71 -15.39 6.08
CA ASN A 156 7.88 -14.19 6.11
C ASN A 156 6.91 -14.13 4.92
N ASN A 157 7.42 -14.23 3.70
CA ASN A 157 6.61 -13.98 2.50
C ASN A 157 5.73 -15.16 2.11
N VAL A 158 6.16 -16.40 2.42
CA VAL A 158 5.36 -17.60 2.12
C VAL A 158 4.55 -18.02 3.34
N LEU A 159 5.19 -18.39 4.46
CA LEU A 159 4.46 -18.88 5.63
C LEU A 159 3.63 -17.80 6.29
N GLY A 160 4.14 -16.56 6.34
CA GLY A 160 3.37 -15.42 6.87
C GLY A 160 2.11 -15.13 6.06
N THR A 161 2.22 -15.13 4.72
CA THR A 161 1.04 -14.99 3.83
C THR A 161 0.07 -16.17 3.98
N TYR A 162 0.61 -17.39 4.06
CA TYR A 162 -0.21 -18.60 4.26
C TYR A 162 -1.01 -18.52 5.58
N ASN A 163 -0.38 -18.11 6.67
CA ASN A 163 -1.06 -17.93 7.95
C ASN A 163 -2.23 -16.94 7.87
N LEU A 164 -2.03 -15.82 7.16
CA LEU A 164 -3.08 -14.83 6.96
C LEU A 164 -4.23 -15.38 6.11
N VAL A 165 -3.92 -16.13 5.05
CA VAL A 165 -4.94 -16.74 4.19
C VAL A 165 -5.76 -17.76 4.96
N LEU A 166 -5.12 -18.64 5.77
CA LEU A 166 -5.82 -19.59 6.62
C LEU A 166 -6.76 -18.90 7.62
N ALA A 167 -6.27 -17.85 8.28
CA ALA A 167 -7.11 -17.08 9.21
C ALA A 167 -8.25 -16.39 8.46
N ALA A 168 -7.98 -15.78 7.31
CA ALA A 168 -8.99 -15.11 6.49
C ALA A 168 -10.10 -16.06 6.05
N ASP A 169 -9.75 -17.27 5.61
CA ASP A 169 -10.75 -18.29 5.26
C ASP A 169 -11.55 -18.75 6.48
N ARG A 170 -10.87 -19.06 7.59
CA ARG A 170 -11.52 -19.50 8.83
C ARG A 170 -12.53 -18.48 9.36
N TRP A 171 -12.16 -17.19 9.33
CA TRP A 171 -12.99 -16.09 9.84
C TRP A 171 -13.89 -15.46 8.78
N LYS A 172 -13.94 -16.06 7.57
CA LYS A 172 -14.79 -15.62 6.46
C LYS A 172 -14.62 -14.14 6.10
N VAL A 173 -13.38 -13.71 6.04
CA VAL A 173 -13.03 -12.35 5.58
C VAL A 173 -13.52 -12.13 4.16
N LYS A 174 -14.18 -11.02 3.90
CA LYS A 174 -14.83 -10.74 2.62
C LYS A 174 -13.83 -10.51 1.48
N LYS A 175 -12.68 -9.90 1.78
CA LYS A 175 -11.64 -9.61 0.78
C LYS A 175 -10.26 -9.54 1.42
N SER A 176 -9.30 -10.16 0.74
CA SER A 176 -7.89 -10.06 1.08
C SER A 176 -7.10 -9.64 -0.16
N VAL A 177 -6.30 -8.61 -0.02
CA VAL A 177 -5.41 -8.10 -1.07
C VAL A 177 -3.99 -8.25 -0.57
N SER A 178 -3.15 -8.96 -1.32
CA SER A 178 -1.74 -9.15 -0.98
C SER A 178 -0.85 -8.31 -1.90
N TYR A 179 0.08 -7.60 -1.30
CA TYR A 179 1.13 -6.83 -1.98
C TYR A 179 2.51 -7.37 -1.60
N THR A 180 2.66 -8.70 -1.71
CA THR A 180 3.88 -9.42 -1.28
C THR A 180 4.73 -9.89 -2.46
N HIS A 181 4.37 -9.56 -3.70
CA HIS A 181 5.15 -9.92 -4.88
C HIS A 181 6.43 -9.06 -4.97
N LEU A 182 7.52 -9.71 -5.32
CA LEU A 182 8.77 -9.05 -5.65
C LEU A 182 8.73 -8.65 -7.13
N THR A 183 8.89 -7.37 -7.42
CA THR A 183 9.19 -6.92 -8.77
C THR A 183 10.70 -7.00 -8.97
N LEU A 184 11.15 -7.90 -9.84
CA LEU A 184 12.54 -7.89 -10.29
C LEU A 184 12.76 -6.59 -11.08
N PRO A 185 13.90 -5.90 -10.86
CA PRO A 185 14.27 -4.81 -11.76
C PRO A 185 14.48 -5.39 -13.15
N THR A 186 13.71 -4.89 -14.11
CA THR A 186 13.89 -5.16 -15.54
C THR A 186 15.05 -4.33 -16.08
#